data_82c0a5797c415821b6b7150cbcd9b07a
#
_entry.id   82c0a5797c415821b6b7150cbcd9b07a
#
_cell.length_a   1.000
_cell.length_b   1.000
_cell.length_c   1.000
_cell.angle_alpha   90.00
_cell.angle_beta   90.00
_cell.angle_gamma   90.00
#
_symmetry.space_group_name_H-M   'P 1'
#
loop_
_entity.id
_entity.type
_entity.pdbx_description
1 polymer ?
#
loop_
_entity_poly.entity_id
_entity_poly.type
_entity_poly.pdbx_seq_one_letter_code
_entity_poly.pdbx_strand_id
1 'polypeptide(L)'
;PVPMLSFALRYLRATAGIVVTASHNPSKYNGYKVYWSDGGQVTPPHDIEIAKLANSVKPSEIMDIEESEAREAGLLLSVPESVDKAYYDMAFRSLRRPALVQNSPITVAYTPLHGSGNIPVRHMLSTLGIRCEVVKEQELPDGRYPTVKLPNPESREAMTKVIELAKEIKADIVLGTDPDADRLGIAIPTTPDKTAYQLLTGNQIATLLVDYLLMTSFEQNKHPG
;
A
#
# COMPACT_ATOMS: atom_id res chain seq x y z
N PRO A 1 2.51 -1.71 5.66
CA PRO A 1 1.35 -1.47 4.78
C PRO A 1 0.11 -2.24 5.24
N VAL A 2 -1.08 -1.63 5.06
CA VAL A 2 -2.37 -2.27 5.40
C VAL A 2 -2.57 -3.62 4.69
N PRO A 3 -2.28 -3.77 3.38
CA PRO A 3 -2.43 -5.07 2.71
C PRO A 3 -1.56 -6.17 3.29
N MET A 4 -0.36 -5.84 3.76
CA MET A 4 0.54 -6.80 4.41
C MET A 4 0.04 -7.21 5.79
N LEU A 5 -0.56 -6.28 6.57
CA LEU A 5 -1.21 -6.63 7.84
C LEU A 5 -2.35 -7.61 7.63
N SER A 6 -3.25 -7.31 6.70
CA SER A 6 -4.39 -8.20 6.36
C SER A 6 -3.92 -9.61 5.97
N PHE A 7 -2.85 -9.72 5.19
CA PHE A 7 -2.23 -11.00 4.84
C PHE A 7 -1.60 -11.68 6.07
N ALA A 8 -0.81 -10.94 6.86
CA ALA A 8 -0.07 -11.47 8.01
C ALA A 8 -1.02 -12.07 9.06
N LEU A 9 -2.15 -11.46 9.30
CA LEU A 9 -3.17 -11.98 10.22
C LEU A 9 -3.59 -13.41 9.86
N ARG A 10 -3.91 -13.65 8.60
CA ARG A 10 -4.31 -14.98 8.11
C ARG A 10 -3.14 -15.96 8.10
N TYR A 11 -1.98 -15.50 7.67
CA TYR A 11 -0.77 -16.33 7.59
C TYR A 11 -0.31 -16.81 8.97
N LEU A 12 -0.29 -15.91 9.95
CA LEU A 12 0.10 -16.19 11.34
C LEU A 12 -1.05 -16.78 12.17
N ARG A 13 -2.26 -16.86 11.64
CA ARG A 13 -3.48 -17.24 12.37
C ARG A 13 -3.68 -16.38 13.62
N ALA A 14 -3.39 -15.10 13.52
CA ALA A 14 -3.57 -14.16 14.61
C ALA A 14 -5.07 -13.88 14.85
N THR A 15 -5.45 -13.61 16.10
CA THR A 15 -6.84 -13.36 16.49
C THR A 15 -7.34 -12.01 15.95
N ALA A 16 -6.50 -10.99 16.00
CA ALA A 16 -6.82 -9.64 15.55
C ALA A 16 -5.55 -8.89 15.13
N GLY A 17 -5.72 -7.78 14.45
CA GLY A 17 -4.65 -6.89 14.06
C GLY A 17 -5.02 -5.43 14.20
N ILE A 18 -4.04 -4.60 14.48
CA ILE A 18 -4.21 -3.16 14.58
C ILE A 18 -3.15 -2.49 13.70
N VAL A 19 -3.58 -1.50 12.93
CA VAL A 19 -2.68 -0.58 12.26
C VAL A 19 -2.93 0.84 12.75
N VAL A 20 -1.88 1.50 13.20
CA VAL A 20 -1.95 2.92 13.61
C VAL A 20 -1.67 3.76 12.38
N THR A 21 -2.70 4.43 11.88
CA THR A 21 -2.63 5.22 10.65
C THR A 21 -3.76 6.23 10.59
N ALA A 22 -3.50 7.38 9.99
CA ALA A 22 -4.53 8.31 9.54
C ALA A 22 -4.79 8.19 8.03
N SER A 23 -4.27 7.12 7.37
CA SER A 23 -4.34 6.92 5.93
C SER A 23 -3.84 8.17 5.19
N HIS A 24 -4.61 8.68 4.25
CA HIS A 24 -4.31 9.86 3.44
C HIS A 24 -4.76 11.19 4.06
N ASN A 25 -5.16 11.22 5.34
CA ASN A 25 -5.56 12.44 6.01
C ASN A 25 -4.35 13.35 6.33
N PRO A 26 -4.58 14.67 6.54
CA PRO A 26 -3.51 15.59 6.96
C PRO A 26 -2.80 15.13 8.23
N SER A 27 -1.53 15.51 8.38
CA SER A 27 -0.63 15.10 9.47
C SER A 27 -1.13 15.35 10.90
N LYS A 28 -2.08 16.30 11.08
CA LYS A 28 -2.70 16.58 12.38
C LYS A 28 -3.67 15.50 12.88
N TYR A 29 -4.06 14.60 12.01
CA TYR A 29 -4.94 13.48 12.35
C TYR A 29 -4.13 12.24 12.63
N ASN A 30 -4.64 11.40 13.53
CA ASN A 30 -4.18 10.07 13.78
C ASN A 30 -5.39 9.17 13.98
N GLY A 31 -5.17 7.84 13.94
CA GLY A 31 -6.23 6.87 14.14
C GLY A 31 -5.67 5.46 14.15
N TYR A 32 -6.56 4.51 14.28
CA TYR A 32 -6.23 3.10 14.15
C TYR A 32 -7.35 2.37 13.41
N LYS A 33 -6.97 1.33 12.68
CA LYS A 33 -7.87 0.40 12.03
C LYS A 33 -7.72 -0.96 12.70
N VAL A 34 -8.82 -1.61 13.04
CA VAL A 34 -8.83 -2.95 13.65
C VAL A 34 -9.27 -3.96 12.61
N TYR A 35 -8.62 -5.11 12.62
CA TYR A 35 -8.87 -6.23 11.70
C TYR A 35 -9.12 -7.51 12.48
N TRP A 36 -10.02 -8.37 11.97
CA TRP A 36 -10.24 -9.71 12.51
C TRP A 36 -9.29 -10.74 11.88
N SER A 37 -9.39 -11.97 12.40
CA SER A 37 -8.58 -13.12 11.97
C SER A 37 -8.75 -13.51 10.49
N ASP A 38 -9.82 -13.11 9.85
CA ASP A 38 -10.07 -13.27 8.40
C ASP A 38 -9.28 -12.28 7.54
N GLY A 39 -8.62 -11.30 8.16
CA GLY A 39 -7.88 -10.22 7.50
C GLY A 39 -8.77 -9.07 7.03
N GLY A 40 -10.06 -9.09 7.34
CA GLY A 40 -11.00 -8.01 7.06
C GLY A 40 -10.98 -6.95 8.16
N GLN A 41 -11.21 -5.68 7.77
CA GLN A 41 -11.43 -4.61 8.74
C GLN A 41 -12.74 -4.85 9.49
N VAL A 42 -12.71 -4.62 10.80
CA VAL A 42 -13.88 -4.79 11.68
C VAL A 42 -15.03 -3.88 11.24
N THR A 43 -16.22 -4.45 11.20
CA THR A 43 -17.47 -3.77 10.82
C THR A 43 -18.50 -3.81 11.95
N PRO A 44 -19.62 -3.04 11.86
CA PRO A 44 -20.68 -3.09 12.85
C PRO A 44 -21.20 -4.52 13.10
N PRO A 45 -21.52 -4.89 14.36
CA PRO A 45 -21.53 -4.01 15.55
C PRO A 45 -20.18 -3.90 16.28
N HIS A 46 -19.18 -4.70 15.91
CA HIS A 46 -17.93 -4.87 16.66
C HIS A 46 -17.05 -3.62 16.67
N ASP A 47 -17.00 -2.86 15.60
CA ASP A 47 -16.26 -1.58 15.52
C ASP A 47 -16.79 -0.58 16.56
N ILE A 48 -18.12 -0.49 16.71
CA ILE A 48 -18.79 0.38 17.70
C ILE A 48 -18.45 -0.08 19.12
N GLU A 49 -18.50 -1.38 19.38
CA GLU A 49 -18.21 -1.95 20.69
C GLU A 49 -16.73 -1.72 21.09
N ILE A 50 -15.80 -1.96 20.17
CA ILE A 50 -14.37 -1.74 20.39
C ILE A 50 -14.10 -0.24 20.65
N ALA A 51 -14.67 0.65 19.84
CA ALA A 51 -14.53 2.08 20.04
C ALA A 51 -15.10 2.54 21.40
N LYS A 52 -16.24 1.99 21.81
CA LYS A 52 -16.84 2.29 23.12
C LYS A 52 -15.93 1.84 24.26
N LEU A 53 -15.39 0.62 24.18
CA LEU A 53 -14.47 0.10 25.19
C LEU A 53 -13.18 0.95 25.25
N ALA A 54 -12.56 1.22 24.11
CA ALA A 54 -11.35 2.04 24.04
C ALA A 54 -11.56 3.43 24.65
N ASN A 55 -12.69 4.07 24.39
CA ASN A 55 -13.02 5.37 24.95
C ASN A 55 -13.38 5.33 26.45
N SER A 56 -13.67 4.16 27.01
CA SER A 56 -13.98 4.00 28.44
C SER A 56 -12.73 3.80 29.31
N VAL A 57 -11.59 3.41 28.72
CA VAL A 57 -10.35 3.17 29.44
C VAL A 57 -9.75 4.51 29.90
N LYS A 58 -9.45 4.61 31.19
CA LYS A 58 -8.76 5.78 31.74
C LYS A 58 -7.26 5.64 31.58
N PRO A 59 -6.51 6.74 31.38
CA PRO A 59 -5.06 6.68 31.29
C PRO A 59 -4.38 5.97 32.47
N SER A 60 -4.96 6.09 33.67
CA SER A 60 -4.46 5.41 34.89
C SER A 60 -4.71 3.90 34.93
N GLU A 61 -5.52 3.37 34.04
CA GLU A 61 -5.84 1.94 33.94
C GLU A 61 -4.95 1.23 32.87
N ILE A 62 -4.18 2.01 32.11
CA ILE A 62 -3.24 1.48 31.14
C ILE A 62 -2.04 0.92 31.89
N MET A 63 -1.81 -0.40 31.74
CA MET A 63 -0.62 -1.06 32.23
C MET A 63 0.41 -1.08 31.14
N ASP A 64 1.64 -0.75 31.45
CA ASP A 64 2.80 -0.86 30.59
C ASP A 64 3.78 -1.91 31.12
N ILE A 65 4.61 -2.39 30.27
CA ILE A 65 5.68 -3.33 30.55
C ILE A 65 6.91 -2.91 29.73
N GLU A 66 8.09 -3.03 30.31
CA GLU A 66 9.33 -2.76 29.60
C GLU A 66 9.50 -3.71 28.40
N GLU A 67 9.99 -3.16 27.28
CA GLU A 67 10.13 -3.94 26.03
C GLU A 67 10.98 -5.20 26.21
N SER A 68 12.08 -5.11 26.98
CA SER A 68 12.97 -6.24 27.27
C SER A 68 12.24 -7.34 28.03
N GLU A 69 11.46 -6.98 29.05
CA GLU A 69 10.68 -7.91 29.85
C GLU A 69 9.58 -8.58 29.02
N ALA A 70 8.89 -7.80 28.17
CA ALA A 70 7.86 -8.33 27.27
C ALA A 70 8.45 -9.34 26.27
N ARG A 71 9.66 -9.10 25.77
CA ARG A 71 10.36 -10.02 24.87
C ARG A 71 10.82 -11.29 25.58
N GLU A 72 11.41 -11.17 26.76
CA GLU A 72 11.85 -12.33 27.58
C GLU A 72 10.67 -13.21 27.97
N ALA A 73 9.51 -12.61 28.30
CA ALA A 73 8.28 -13.32 28.59
C ALA A 73 7.56 -13.91 27.37
N GLY A 74 8.05 -13.63 26.15
CA GLY A 74 7.41 -14.06 24.90
C GLY A 74 6.10 -13.37 24.57
N LEU A 75 5.82 -12.22 25.21
CA LEU A 75 4.64 -11.41 24.96
C LEU A 75 4.81 -10.48 23.76
N LEU A 76 6.03 -10.11 23.42
CA LEU A 76 6.37 -9.29 22.27
C LEU A 76 7.29 -10.05 21.33
N LEU A 77 6.80 -10.32 20.13
CA LEU A 77 7.53 -11.02 19.07
C LEU A 77 7.66 -10.12 17.84
N SER A 78 8.77 -10.26 17.13
CA SER A 78 8.92 -9.66 15.81
C SER A 78 8.19 -10.50 14.76
N VAL A 79 7.61 -9.84 13.76
CA VAL A 79 7.04 -10.54 12.60
C VAL A 79 8.18 -11.22 11.84
N PRO A 80 8.10 -12.54 11.58
CA PRO A 80 9.15 -13.25 10.85
C PRO A 80 9.24 -12.76 9.38
N GLU A 81 10.46 -12.73 8.82
CA GLU A 81 10.71 -12.40 7.40
C GLU A 81 9.96 -13.34 6.43
N SER A 82 9.63 -14.55 6.89
CA SER A 82 8.83 -15.50 6.11
C SER A 82 7.44 -14.97 5.75
N VAL A 83 6.90 -14.04 6.54
CA VAL A 83 5.60 -13.39 6.25
C VAL A 83 5.73 -12.49 5.04
N ASP A 84 6.77 -11.66 4.99
CA ASP A 84 7.02 -10.77 3.85
C ASP A 84 7.26 -11.59 2.57
N LYS A 85 8.09 -12.63 2.66
CA LYS A 85 8.32 -13.55 1.54
C LYS A 85 7.02 -14.18 1.04
N ALA A 86 6.20 -14.69 1.95
CA ALA A 86 4.93 -15.33 1.58
C ALA A 86 3.95 -14.33 0.97
N TYR A 87 3.94 -13.07 1.44
CA TYR A 87 3.14 -12.00 0.85
C TYR A 87 3.57 -11.70 -0.59
N TYR A 88 4.87 -11.54 -0.84
CA TYR A 88 5.38 -11.31 -2.19
C TYR A 88 5.12 -12.48 -3.12
N ASP A 89 5.33 -13.71 -2.66
CA ASP A 89 5.02 -14.93 -3.42
C ASP A 89 3.54 -15.00 -3.80
N MET A 90 2.63 -14.60 -2.90
CA MET A 90 1.19 -14.53 -3.18
C MET A 90 0.89 -13.45 -4.23
N ALA A 91 1.48 -12.26 -4.10
CA ALA A 91 1.28 -11.17 -5.04
C ALA A 91 1.81 -11.52 -6.44
N PHE A 92 2.99 -12.15 -6.55
CA PHE A 92 3.52 -12.62 -7.84
C PHE A 92 2.64 -13.69 -8.49
N ARG A 93 2.08 -14.62 -7.71
CA ARG A 93 1.13 -15.62 -8.23
C ARG A 93 -0.17 -14.99 -8.76
N SER A 94 -0.49 -13.77 -8.36
CA SER A 94 -1.66 -13.04 -8.86
C SER A 94 -1.46 -12.43 -10.25
N LEU A 95 -0.22 -12.36 -10.73
CA LEU A 95 0.08 -11.86 -12.07
C LEU A 95 -0.50 -12.78 -13.15
N ARG A 96 -1.28 -12.20 -14.06
CA ARG A 96 -1.95 -12.95 -15.13
C ARG A 96 -1.02 -13.30 -16.30
N ARG A 97 -0.11 -12.37 -16.63
CA ARG A 97 0.83 -12.49 -17.76
C ARG A 97 2.26 -12.14 -17.33
N PRO A 98 2.87 -12.90 -16.39
CA PRO A 98 4.17 -12.57 -15.83
C PRO A 98 5.28 -12.47 -16.90
N ALA A 99 5.25 -13.32 -17.93
CA ALA A 99 6.25 -13.31 -18.98
C ALA A 99 6.26 -12.00 -19.82
N LEU A 100 5.13 -11.30 -19.92
CA LEU A 100 5.07 -10.01 -20.61
C LEU A 100 5.62 -8.86 -19.76
N VAL A 101 5.59 -9.03 -18.43
CA VAL A 101 6.02 -8.01 -17.48
C VAL A 101 7.51 -8.15 -17.16
N GLN A 102 7.99 -9.39 -17.04
CA GLN A 102 9.40 -9.67 -16.73
C GLN A 102 10.33 -9.06 -17.78
N ASN A 103 11.30 -8.27 -17.28
CA ASN A 103 12.28 -7.59 -18.12
C ASN A 103 11.64 -6.66 -19.18
N SER A 104 10.42 -6.20 -18.95
CA SER A 104 9.82 -5.18 -19.79
C SER A 104 10.67 -3.90 -19.75
N PRO A 105 10.87 -3.23 -20.91
CA PRO A 105 11.63 -1.99 -20.97
C PRO A 105 10.89 -0.80 -20.34
N ILE A 106 9.83 -1.04 -19.58
CA ILE A 106 9.04 0.01 -18.94
C ILE A 106 9.85 0.68 -17.84
N THR A 107 9.77 2.00 -17.80
CA THR A 107 10.30 2.82 -16.70
C THR A 107 9.14 3.36 -15.88
N VAL A 108 9.19 3.15 -14.57
CA VAL A 108 8.20 3.60 -13.59
C VAL A 108 8.76 4.77 -12.81
N ALA A 109 8.00 5.86 -12.68
CA ALA A 109 8.21 6.89 -11.67
C ALA A 109 7.27 6.61 -10.48
N TYR A 110 7.79 6.55 -9.27
CA TYR A 110 7.02 6.15 -8.09
C TYR A 110 7.15 7.15 -6.93
N THR A 111 6.05 7.33 -6.21
CA THR A 111 6.06 7.99 -4.90
C THR A 111 5.29 7.17 -3.86
N PRO A 112 5.89 6.90 -2.70
CA PRO A 112 5.19 6.35 -1.53
C PRO A 112 4.47 7.43 -0.70
N LEU A 113 4.53 8.71 -1.07
CA LEU A 113 3.99 9.84 -0.32
C LEU A 113 4.39 9.80 1.17
N HIS A 114 5.69 9.61 1.44
CA HIS A 114 6.26 9.44 2.78
C HIS A 114 5.73 8.22 3.56
N GLY A 115 5.22 7.22 2.88
CA GLY A 115 4.51 6.10 3.48
C GLY A 115 5.24 4.76 3.43
N SER A 116 4.54 3.74 3.90
CA SER A 116 5.05 2.38 4.07
C SER A 116 5.14 1.58 2.77
N GLY A 117 4.59 2.09 1.65
CA GLY A 117 4.63 1.43 0.34
C GLY A 117 6.02 1.39 -0.30
N ASN A 118 6.98 2.22 0.15
CA ASN A 118 8.30 2.35 -0.46
C ASN A 118 9.01 1.00 -0.66
N ILE A 119 9.20 0.25 0.42
CA ILE A 119 9.94 -1.02 0.37
C ILE A 119 9.20 -2.08 -0.46
N PRO A 120 7.92 -2.42 -0.18
CA PRO A 120 7.25 -3.52 -0.88
C PRO A 120 7.02 -3.25 -2.35
N VAL A 121 6.64 -2.03 -2.75
CA VAL A 121 6.41 -1.71 -4.16
C VAL A 121 7.71 -1.79 -4.96
N ARG A 122 8.79 -1.22 -4.43
CA ARG A 122 10.11 -1.28 -5.10
C ARG A 122 10.64 -2.70 -5.16
N HIS A 123 10.47 -3.49 -4.10
CA HIS A 123 10.85 -4.90 -4.10
C HIS A 123 10.15 -5.67 -5.22
N MET A 124 8.85 -5.49 -5.36
CA MET A 124 8.08 -6.17 -6.41
C MET A 124 8.49 -5.73 -7.81
N LEU A 125 8.64 -4.43 -8.07
CA LEU A 125 9.06 -3.91 -9.36
C LEU A 125 10.48 -4.39 -9.72
N SER A 126 11.40 -4.34 -8.76
CA SER A 126 12.78 -4.83 -8.92
C SER A 126 12.83 -6.33 -9.24
N THR A 127 12.03 -7.15 -8.55
CA THR A 127 11.95 -8.60 -8.80
C THR A 127 11.42 -8.91 -10.19
N LEU A 128 10.57 -8.03 -10.75
CA LEU A 128 10.09 -8.13 -12.13
C LEU A 128 11.08 -7.59 -13.17
N GLY A 129 12.22 -7.06 -12.73
CA GLY A 129 13.20 -6.43 -13.62
C GLY A 129 12.75 -5.07 -14.19
N ILE A 130 11.75 -4.44 -13.57
CA ILE A 130 11.22 -3.15 -14.00
C ILE A 130 12.05 -2.02 -13.37
N ARG A 131 12.50 -1.08 -14.21
CA ARG A 131 13.18 0.12 -13.75
C ARG A 131 12.19 1.03 -13.00
N CYS A 132 12.51 1.35 -11.74
CA CYS A 132 11.70 2.22 -10.89
C CYS A 132 12.55 3.33 -10.27
N GLU A 133 12.21 4.58 -10.58
CA GLU A 133 12.79 5.76 -9.95
C GLU A 133 11.80 6.36 -8.95
N VAL A 134 12.30 6.70 -7.77
CA VAL A 134 11.47 7.19 -6.65
C VAL A 134 11.74 8.65 -6.37
N VAL A 135 10.67 9.39 -6.07
CA VAL A 135 10.78 10.79 -5.60
C VAL A 135 11.56 10.81 -4.28
N LYS A 136 12.79 11.31 -4.30
CA LYS A 136 13.74 11.25 -3.18
C LYS A 136 13.23 11.93 -1.92
N GLU A 137 12.58 13.09 -2.05
CA GLU A 137 12.04 13.84 -0.91
C GLU A 137 10.84 13.15 -0.26
N GLN A 138 10.20 12.17 -0.95
CA GLN A 138 9.03 11.44 -0.48
C GLN A 138 9.33 9.96 -0.18
N GLU A 139 10.58 9.53 -0.37
CA GLU A 139 11.00 8.13 -0.26
C GLU A 139 10.88 7.58 1.16
N LEU A 140 11.34 8.37 2.14
CA LEU A 140 11.36 7.94 3.54
C LEU A 140 10.05 8.27 4.26
N PRO A 141 9.61 7.41 5.17
CA PRO A 141 8.43 7.69 6.00
C PRO A 141 8.63 8.98 6.83
N ASP A 142 7.67 9.89 6.73
CA ASP A 142 7.60 11.10 7.55
C ASP A 142 6.14 11.50 7.78
N GLY A 143 5.63 11.27 9.00
CA GLY A 143 4.25 11.57 9.38
C GLY A 143 3.89 13.07 9.38
N ARG A 144 4.87 13.96 9.16
CA ARG A 144 4.61 15.41 9.00
C ARG A 144 4.22 15.76 7.57
N TYR A 145 4.48 14.86 6.59
CA TYR A 145 4.24 15.06 5.16
C TYR A 145 4.79 16.39 4.61
N PRO A 146 6.11 16.67 4.74
CA PRO A 146 6.67 17.99 4.49
C PRO A 146 6.52 18.49 3.05
N THR A 147 6.24 17.60 2.10
CA THR A 147 6.15 17.93 0.67
C THR A 147 4.70 17.96 0.14
N VAL A 148 3.72 17.58 0.95
CA VAL A 148 2.33 17.46 0.52
C VAL A 148 1.37 17.72 1.67
N LYS A 149 0.30 18.48 1.42
CA LYS A 149 -0.72 18.78 2.44
C LYS A 149 -1.64 17.60 2.72
N LEU A 150 -1.98 16.87 1.68
CA LEU A 150 -2.87 15.72 1.72
C LEU A 150 -2.23 14.59 0.92
N PRO A 151 -1.71 13.52 1.57
CA PRO A 151 -0.99 12.44 0.90
C PRO A 151 -1.94 11.44 0.22
N ASN A 152 -2.86 11.97 -0.62
CA ASN A 152 -3.84 11.19 -1.38
C ASN A 152 -3.38 11.04 -2.82
N PRO A 153 -3.04 9.84 -3.31
CA PRO A 153 -2.55 9.62 -4.67
C PRO A 153 -3.60 9.86 -5.76
N GLU A 154 -4.86 10.04 -5.40
CA GLU A 154 -5.90 10.50 -6.34
C GLU A 154 -5.86 12.02 -6.56
N SER A 155 -5.14 12.76 -5.73
CA SER A 155 -5.00 14.20 -5.84
C SER A 155 -3.86 14.58 -6.79
N ARG A 156 -4.16 15.48 -7.73
CA ARG A 156 -3.15 16.02 -8.63
C ARG A 156 -2.03 16.74 -7.88
N GLU A 157 -2.35 17.43 -6.78
CA GLU A 157 -1.39 18.13 -5.95
C GLU A 157 -0.38 17.13 -5.34
N ALA A 158 -0.86 16.02 -4.79
CA ALA A 158 0.00 14.98 -4.21
C ALA A 158 0.91 14.32 -5.25
N MET A 159 0.43 14.17 -6.48
CA MET A 159 1.17 13.52 -7.57
C MET A 159 2.10 14.47 -8.36
N THR A 160 2.16 15.76 -8.00
CA THR A 160 2.94 16.76 -8.74
C THR A 160 4.42 16.36 -8.85
N LYS A 161 5.09 16.05 -7.74
CA LYS A 161 6.52 15.72 -7.73
C LYS A 161 6.86 14.45 -8.52
N VAL A 162 6.05 13.42 -8.44
CA VAL A 162 6.27 12.19 -9.20
C VAL A 162 6.00 12.37 -10.69
N ILE A 163 5.05 13.26 -11.07
CA ILE A 163 4.83 13.62 -12.47
C ILE A 163 6.00 14.46 -13.01
N GLU A 164 6.60 15.34 -12.21
CA GLU A 164 7.82 16.07 -12.59
C GLU A 164 8.98 15.10 -12.81
N LEU A 165 9.23 14.18 -11.89
CA LEU A 165 10.22 13.12 -12.06
C LEU A 165 9.92 12.30 -13.32
N ALA A 166 8.67 11.93 -13.57
CA ALA A 166 8.28 11.16 -14.74
C ALA A 166 8.62 11.86 -16.06
N LYS A 167 8.42 13.17 -16.14
CA LYS A 167 8.81 13.99 -17.31
C LYS A 167 10.33 14.01 -17.52
N GLU A 168 11.09 14.12 -16.43
CA GLU A 168 12.55 14.13 -16.47
C GLU A 168 13.11 12.81 -17.01
N ILE A 169 12.64 11.67 -16.46
CA ILE A 169 13.13 10.33 -16.83
C ILE A 169 12.41 9.70 -18.01
N LYS A 170 11.41 10.39 -18.59
CA LYS A 170 10.54 9.86 -19.66
C LYS A 170 9.84 8.54 -19.25
N ALA A 171 9.25 8.51 -18.06
CA ALA A 171 8.60 7.32 -17.53
C ALA A 171 7.42 6.88 -18.40
N ASP A 172 7.20 5.56 -18.48
CA ASP A 172 6.07 4.96 -19.18
C ASP A 172 4.79 4.98 -18.34
N ILE A 173 4.96 4.94 -17.02
CA ILE A 173 3.88 4.98 -16.06
C ILE A 173 4.32 5.65 -14.77
N VAL A 174 3.39 6.32 -14.13
CA VAL A 174 3.56 6.94 -12.81
C VAL A 174 2.70 6.19 -11.82
N LEU A 175 3.28 5.83 -10.68
CA LEU A 175 2.58 5.19 -9.56
C LEU A 175 2.73 6.04 -8.30
N GLY A 176 1.66 6.10 -7.51
CA GLY A 176 1.69 6.68 -6.17
C GLY A 176 0.86 5.86 -5.20
N THR A 177 1.36 5.63 -4.00
CA THR A 177 0.59 5.02 -2.90
C THR A 177 0.39 6.01 -1.78
N ASP A 178 -0.73 5.91 -1.08
CA ASP A 178 -0.93 6.66 0.15
C ASP A 178 -0.06 6.10 1.30
N PRO A 179 0.03 6.76 2.47
CA PRO A 179 0.98 6.39 3.50
C PRO A 179 0.86 4.96 4.05
N ASP A 180 -0.33 4.40 4.13
CA ASP A 180 -0.56 3.01 4.56
C ASP A 180 -0.71 2.02 3.40
N ALA A 181 -0.52 2.52 2.16
CA ALA A 181 -0.41 1.75 0.91
C ALA A 181 -1.62 0.85 0.62
N ASP A 182 -2.83 1.31 0.95
CA ASP A 182 -4.09 0.66 0.57
C ASP A 182 -4.77 1.34 -0.63
N ARG A 183 -4.20 2.46 -1.14
CA ARG A 183 -4.63 3.17 -2.33
C ARG A 183 -3.54 3.26 -3.38
N LEU A 184 -3.96 3.37 -4.63
CA LEU A 184 -3.08 3.51 -5.79
C LEU A 184 -3.57 4.65 -6.70
N GLY A 185 -2.68 5.61 -6.97
CA GLY A 185 -2.83 6.58 -8.04
C GLY A 185 -1.95 6.21 -9.23
N ILE A 186 -2.47 6.38 -10.44
CA ILE A 186 -1.77 6.09 -11.69
C ILE A 186 -1.85 7.30 -12.61
N ALA A 187 -0.71 7.71 -13.18
CA ALA A 187 -0.73 8.63 -14.30
C ALA A 187 0.02 8.03 -15.51
N ILE A 188 -0.45 8.38 -16.70
CA ILE A 188 0.06 7.90 -17.97
C ILE A 188 0.48 9.06 -18.86
N PRO A 189 1.50 8.91 -19.73
CA PRO A 189 1.85 9.94 -20.70
C PRO A 189 0.71 10.14 -21.71
N THR A 190 0.45 11.41 -22.06
CA THR A 190 -0.53 11.78 -23.07
C THR A 190 0.10 12.21 -24.39
N THR A 191 1.43 12.30 -24.42
CA THR A 191 2.21 12.67 -25.60
C THR A 191 3.30 11.63 -25.86
N PRO A 192 3.67 11.36 -27.12
CA PRO A 192 4.71 10.39 -27.46
C PRO A 192 6.08 10.72 -26.86
N ASP A 193 6.41 11.99 -26.68
CA ASP A 193 7.65 12.48 -26.08
C ASP A 193 7.64 12.45 -24.55
N LYS A 194 6.50 12.04 -23.95
CA LYS A 194 6.29 11.92 -22.49
C LYS A 194 6.55 13.23 -21.73
N THR A 195 6.13 14.34 -22.30
CA THR A 195 6.22 15.68 -21.67
C THR A 195 4.97 16.07 -20.90
N ALA A 196 3.86 15.34 -21.12
CA ALA A 196 2.60 15.55 -20.43
C ALA A 196 2.04 14.23 -19.89
N TYR A 197 1.45 14.29 -18.69
CA TYR A 197 0.86 13.13 -18.01
C TYR A 197 -0.54 13.45 -17.54
N GLN A 198 -1.42 12.45 -17.63
CA GLN A 198 -2.78 12.49 -17.12
C GLN A 198 -2.93 11.53 -15.96
N LEU A 199 -3.39 12.05 -14.82
CA LEU A 199 -3.81 11.26 -13.68
C LEU A 199 -5.14 10.58 -14.00
N LEU A 200 -5.20 9.27 -13.81
CA LEU A 200 -6.42 8.49 -13.96
C LEU A 200 -7.25 8.56 -12.68
N THR A 201 -8.56 8.59 -12.84
CA THR A 201 -9.48 8.45 -11.70
C THR A 201 -9.51 6.99 -11.20
N GLY A 202 -9.89 6.79 -9.93
CA GLY A 202 -10.07 5.44 -9.38
C GLY A 202 -11.04 4.58 -10.21
N ASN A 203 -12.12 5.17 -10.73
CA ASN A 203 -13.08 4.47 -11.60
C ASN A 203 -12.45 4.04 -12.94
N GLN A 204 -11.59 4.87 -13.54
CA GLN A 204 -10.86 4.48 -14.76
C GLN A 204 -9.89 3.33 -14.49
N ILE A 205 -9.14 3.41 -13.38
CA ILE A 205 -8.21 2.35 -12.97
C ILE A 205 -8.99 1.05 -12.73
N ALA A 206 -10.08 1.09 -11.98
CA ALA A 206 -10.92 -0.08 -11.70
C ALA A 206 -11.48 -0.70 -12.98
N THR A 207 -11.98 0.12 -13.91
CA THR A 207 -12.52 -0.36 -15.19
C THR A 207 -11.45 -1.06 -16.03
N LEU A 208 -10.25 -0.46 -16.13
CA LEU A 208 -9.13 -1.08 -16.86
C LEU A 208 -8.67 -2.41 -16.23
N LEU A 209 -8.63 -2.47 -14.90
CA LEU A 209 -8.27 -3.69 -14.20
C LEU A 209 -9.31 -4.79 -14.37
N VAL A 210 -10.61 -4.47 -14.29
CA VAL A 210 -11.70 -5.43 -14.50
C VAL A 210 -11.66 -5.97 -15.93
N ASP A 211 -11.53 -5.09 -16.93
CA ASP A 211 -11.41 -5.49 -18.34
C ASP A 211 -10.22 -6.45 -18.54
N TYR A 212 -9.04 -6.06 -18.05
CA TYR A 212 -7.84 -6.90 -18.13
C TYR A 212 -8.02 -8.28 -17.46
N LEU A 213 -8.60 -8.29 -16.26
CA LEU A 213 -8.81 -9.54 -15.51
C LEU A 213 -9.82 -10.47 -16.21
N LEU A 214 -10.91 -9.91 -16.75
CA LEU A 214 -11.90 -10.67 -17.51
C LEU A 214 -11.29 -11.23 -18.80
N MET A 215 -10.65 -10.39 -19.60
CA MET A 215 -10.01 -10.82 -20.85
C MET A 215 -9.00 -11.96 -20.61
N THR A 216 -8.11 -11.78 -19.61
CA THR A 216 -7.11 -12.82 -19.29
C THR A 216 -7.71 -14.09 -18.70
N SER A 217 -8.85 -14.01 -18.02
CA SER A 217 -9.57 -15.17 -17.51
C SER A 217 -10.22 -15.97 -18.64
N PHE A 218 -10.81 -15.29 -19.62
CA PHE A 218 -11.36 -15.95 -20.82
C PHE A 218 -10.28 -16.64 -21.63
N GLU A 219 -9.14 -15.99 -21.89
CA GLU A 219 -8.00 -16.56 -22.63
C GLU A 219 -7.45 -17.81 -21.94
N GLN A 220 -7.47 -17.89 -20.62
CA GLN A 220 -6.99 -19.03 -19.85
C GLN A 220 -8.05 -20.12 -19.61
N ASN A 221 -9.25 -19.99 -20.20
CA ASN A 221 -10.41 -20.86 -19.92
C ASN A 221 -10.75 -20.97 -18.42
N LYS A 222 -10.38 -19.96 -17.65
CA LYS A 222 -10.69 -19.87 -16.24
C LYS A 222 -11.85 -18.90 -16.06
N HIS A 223 -13.08 -19.44 -16.04
CA HIS A 223 -14.22 -18.63 -15.61
C HIS A 223 -14.00 -18.22 -14.15
N PRO A 224 -14.14 -16.93 -13.80
CA PRO A 224 -14.23 -16.55 -12.41
C PRO A 224 -15.52 -17.19 -11.85
N GLY A 225 -15.35 -18.10 -10.89
CA GLY A 225 -16.45 -18.67 -10.12
C GLY A 225 -17.03 -17.65 -9.14
#